data_4c7640631503a1ff393dcea3fa16c45b
#
_entry.id   4c7640631503a1ff393dcea3fa16c45b
#
_cell.length_a   1.000
_cell.length_b   1.000
_cell.length_c   1.000
_cell.angle_alpha   90.00
_cell.angle_beta   90.00
_cell.angle_gamma   90.00
#
_symmetry.space_group_name_H-M   'P 1'
#
loop_
_entity.id
_entity.type
_entity.pdbx_description
1 polymer ?
#
loop_
_entity_poly.entity_id
_entity_poly.type
_entity_poly.pdbx_seq_one_letter_code
_entity_poly.pdbx_strand_id
1 'polypeptide(L)'
;LNIHGISIYSGNDMECIYSTGHYKNNVIEAAYVNDDKFVNHFDEYGVNMVNNIASLTIEFPEVFRKLRDNNICSFLQMKADGADGKEYMVEFDIFGTNRRKWSDTDVIMLRMVVLGVVNAISGQLTD
;
A
#
# COMPACT_ATOMS: atom_id res chain seq x y z
N LEU A 1 -16.86 1.02 2.35
CA LEU A 1 -15.50 0.62 2.76
C LEU A 1 -14.96 1.62 3.76
N ASN A 2 -14.55 1.12 4.91
CA ASN A 2 -14.00 1.95 5.97
C ASN A 2 -12.46 1.87 5.93
N ILE A 3 -11.85 2.71 5.11
CA ILE A 3 -10.40 2.82 4.97
C ILE A 3 -9.95 4.03 5.77
N HIS A 4 -8.93 3.86 6.62
CA HIS A 4 -8.47 4.90 7.54
C HIS A 4 -7.32 5.73 6.96
N GLY A 5 -6.53 5.16 6.10
CA GLY A 5 -5.42 5.87 5.47
C GLY A 5 -5.08 5.32 4.10
N ILE A 6 -4.52 6.17 3.25
CA ILE A 6 -4.10 5.81 1.91
C ILE A 6 -2.72 6.43 1.68
N SER A 7 -1.81 5.65 1.09
CA SER A 7 -0.51 6.13 0.66
C SER A 7 -0.25 5.70 -0.77
N ILE A 8 0.37 6.58 -1.55
CA ILE A 8 0.69 6.32 -2.96
C ILE A 8 2.20 6.44 -3.14
N TYR A 9 2.77 5.43 -3.77
CA TYR A 9 4.19 5.34 -4.06
C TYR A 9 4.40 5.26 -5.56
N SER A 10 5.48 5.84 -6.06
CA SER A 10 5.76 5.83 -7.50
C SER A 10 7.24 5.69 -7.82
N GLY A 11 7.49 5.23 -9.04
CA GLY A 11 8.81 5.11 -9.61
C GLY A 11 9.56 3.87 -9.16
N ASN A 12 10.78 3.71 -9.68
CA ASN A 12 11.62 2.56 -9.37
C ASN A 12 12.02 2.48 -7.91
N ASP A 13 12.10 3.65 -7.26
CA ASP A 13 12.47 3.75 -5.84
C ASP A 13 11.25 3.67 -4.91
N MET A 14 10.06 3.56 -5.46
CA MET A 14 8.80 3.56 -4.70
C MET A 14 8.76 4.69 -3.68
N GLU A 15 8.99 5.91 -4.17
CA GLU A 15 8.92 7.11 -3.36
C GLU A 15 7.47 7.41 -3.00
N CYS A 16 7.22 7.75 -1.74
CA CYS A 16 5.90 8.16 -1.30
C CYS A 16 5.58 9.54 -1.85
N ILE A 17 4.61 9.62 -2.76
CA ILE A 17 4.21 10.89 -3.39
C ILE A 17 2.93 11.47 -2.79
N TYR A 18 2.18 10.68 -2.03
CA TYR A 18 0.97 11.14 -1.37
C TYR A 18 0.68 10.22 -0.19
N SER A 19 0.25 10.82 0.90
CA SER A 19 -0.16 10.08 2.09
C SER A 19 -1.25 10.85 2.81
N THR A 20 -2.26 10.12 3.29
CA THR A 20 -3.33 10.67 4.11
C THR A 20 -3.54 9.78 5.33
N GLY A 21 -4.35 10.23 6.27
CA GLY A 21 -4.58 9.53 7.52
C GLY A 21 -3.66 10.03 8.62
N HIS A 22 -3.59 9.27 9.72
CA HIS A 22 -2.88 9.70 10.93
C HIS A 22 -1.57 8.96 11.09
N TYR A 23 -0.62 9.23 10.19
CA TYR A 23 0.71 8.64 10.24
C TYR A 23 1.57 9.43 11.23
N LYS A 24 2.27 8.68 12.11
CA LYS A 24 2.98 9.24 13.24
C LYS A 24 4.06 10.24 12.86
N ASN A 25 4.73 10.04 11.73
CA ASN A 25 5.79 10.91 11.23
C ASN A 25 5.42 11.60 9.93
N ASN A 26 4.13 11.65 9.60
CA ASN A 26 3.59 12.21 8.36
C ASN A 26 4.14 11.59 7.07
N VAL A 27 5.08 10.67 7.19
CA VAL A 27 5.69 9.99 6.04
C VAL A 27 5.85 8.53 6.40
N ILE A 28 5.24 7.67 5.61
CA ILE A 28 5.57 6.26 5.63
C ILE A 28 6.78 6.10 4.71
N GLU A 29 7.91 5.71 5.27
CA GLU A 29 9.07 5.45 4.45
C GLU A 29 8.80 4.27 3.53
N ALA A 30 9.07 4.45 2.25
CA ALA A 30 8.90 3.41 1.25
C ALA A 30 9.94 2.29 1.36
N ALA A 31 10.88 2.40 2.30
CA ALA A 31 11.99 1.44 2.44
C ALA A 31 11.52 -0.01 2.54
N TYR A 32 10.38 -0.25 3.20
CA TYR A 32 9.90 -1.60 3.35
C TYR A 32 9.31 -2.18 2.05
N VAL A 33 8.82 -1.32 1.13
CA VAL A 33 8.31 -1.81 -0.16
C VAL A 33 9.43 -2.15 -1.13
N ASN A 34 10.64 -1.69 -0.84
CA ASN A 34 11.83 -2.00 -1.64
C ASN A 34 12.62 -3.19 -1.06
N ASP A 35 12.16 -3.81 0.01
CA ASP A 35 12.73 -5.03 0.54
C ASP A 35 12.46 -6.17 -0.43
N ASP A 36 13.51 -6.80 -0.95
CA ASP A 36 13.39 -7.85 -1.97
C ASP A 36 12.50 -9.02 -1.51
N LYS A 37 12.57 -9.37 -0.23
CA LYS A 37 11.74 -10.45 0.31
C LYS A 37 10.29 -10.01 0.42
N PHE A 38 10.07 -8.76 0.80
CA PHE A 38 8.73 -8.22 0.94
C PHE A 38 8.05 -8.05 -0.43
N VAL A 39 8.81 -7.67 -1.45
CA VAL A 39 8.31 -7.59 -2.83
C VAL A 39 7.70 -8.92 -3.28
N ASN A 40 8.29 -10.03 -2.85
CA ASN A 40 7.79 -11.37 -3.17
C ASN A 40 6.49 -11.73 -2.44
N HIS A 41 6.04 -10.91 -1.51
CA HIS A 41 4.76 -11.09 -0.85
C HIS A 41 3.58 -10.70 -1.75
N PHE A 42 3.84 -9.93 -2.79
CA PHE A 42 2.80 -9.60 -3.76
C PHE A 42 2.47 -10.83 -4.59
N ASP A 43 1.18 -11.02 -4.86
CA ASP A 43 0.74 -12.11 -5.72
C ASP A 43 0.96 -11.79 -7.21
N GLU A 44 0.55 -12.70 -8.08
CA GLU A 44 0.71 -12.54 -9.53
C GLU A 44 -0.07 -11.36 -10.12
N TYR A 45 -1.07 -10.86 -9.37
CA TYR A 45 -1.89 -9.71 -9.78
C TYR A 45 -1.41 -8.40 -9.16
N GLY A 46 -0.26 -8.41 -8.50
CA GLY A 46 0.30 -7.22 -7.85
C GLY A 46 -0.42 -6.83 -6.57
N VAL A 47 -1.02 -7.78 -5.87
CA VAL A 47 -1.75 -7.55 -4.63
C VAL A 47 -0.99 -8.14 -3.45
N ASN A 48 -0.83 -7.37 -2.40
CA ASN A 48 -0.31 -7.82 -1.12
C ASN A 48 -1.34 -7.51 -0.03
N MET A 49 -1.95 -8.55 0.50
CA MET A 49 -3.07 -8.42 1.44
C MET A 49 -2.66 -8.97 2.80
N VAL A 50 -2.70 -8.11 3.82
CA VAL A 50 -2.35 -8.48 5.19
C VAL A 50 -3.51 -8.11 6.12
N ASN A 51 -4.20 -9.13 6.63
CA ASN A 51 -5.32 -8.93 7.54
C ASN A 51 -4.87 -8.54 8.95
N ASN A 52 -3.67 -8.97 9.33
CA ASN A 52 -3.10 -8.69 10.65
C ASN A 52 -1.58 -8.62 10.50
N ILE A 53 -1.01 -7.47 10.84
CA ILE A 53 0.44 -7.27 10.72
C ILE A 53 1.25 -8.22 11.60
N ALA A 54 0.65 -8.81 12.64
CA ALA A 54 1.32 -9.81 13.47
C ALA A 54 1.84 -11.01 12.66
N SER A 55 1.23 -11.29 11.50
CA SER A 55 1.70 -12.34 10.60
C SER A 55 3.08 -12.07 10.00
N LEU A 56 3.55 -10.82 10.08
CA LEU A 56 4.83 -10.39 9.51
C LEU A 56 5.98 -10.43 10.52
N THR A 57 5.70 -10.71 11.80
CA THR A 57 6.70 -10.57 12.89
C THR A 57 7.93 -11.42 12.70
N ILE A 58 7.80 -12.62 12.19
CA ILE A 58 8.90 -13.57 12.05
C ILE A 58 9.71 -13.30 10.80
N GLU A 59 9.03 -13.20 9.67
CA GLU A 59 9.68 -13.08 8.36
C GLU A 59 10.13 -11.64 8.06
N PHE A 60 9.36 -10.66 8.52
CA PHE A 60 9.59 -9.24 8.22
C PHE A 60 9.53 -8.38 9.48
N PRO A 61 10.46 -8.57 10.46
CA PRO A 61 10.37 -7.86 11.75
C PRO A 61 10.51 -6.34 11.61
N GLU A 62 11.31 -5.85 10.66
CA GLU A 62 11.47 -4.41 10.43
C GLU A 62 10.21 -3.79 9.83
N VAL A 63 9.60 -4.47 8.86
CA VAL A 63 8.34 -4.04 8.26
C VAL A 63 7.26 -4.00 9.33
N PHE A 64 7.16 -5.06 10.12
CA PHE A 64 6.21 -5.12 11.24
C PHE A 64 6.37 -3.93 12.18
N ARG A 65 7.61 -3.62 12.56
CA ARG A 65 7.89 -2.53 13.50
C ARG A 65 7.44 -1.19 12.94
N LYS A 66 7.74 -0.91 11.67
CA LYS A 66 7.33 0.35 11.02
C LYS A 66 5.82 0.48 10.94
N LEU A 67 5.13 -0.59 10.58
CA LEU A 67 3.66 -0.60 10.53
C LEU A 67 3.07 -0.37 11.91
N ARG A 68 3.57 -1.08 12.92
CA ARG A 68 3.12 -0.93 14.29
C ARG A 68 3.33 0.50 14.80
N ASP A 69 4.49 1.10 14.51
CA ASP A 69 4.83 2.46 14.96
C ASP A 69 3.92 3.50 14.32
N ASN A 70 3.36 3.21 13.17
CA ASN A 70 2.36 4.04 12.50
C ASN A 70 0.93 3.64 12.84
N ASN A 71 0.76 2.76 13.83
CA ASN A 71 -0.55 2.30 14.29
C ASN A 71 -1.37 1.55 13.23
N ILE A 72 -0.71 0.96 12.25
CA ILE A 72 -1.36 0.17 11.20
C ILE A 72 -1.51 -1.27 11.68
N CYS A 73 -2.72 -1.80 11.62
CA CYS A 73 -2.99 -3.19 12.03
C CYS A 73 -3.33 -4.12 10.87
N SER A 74 -3.82 -3.57 9.77
CA SER A 74 -4.15 -4.30 8.54
C SER A 74 -3.85 -3.42 7.35
N PHE A 75 -3.47 -4.00 6.22
CA PHE A 75 -3.26 -3.22 5.00
C PHE A 75 -3.49 -4.03 3.74
N LEU A 76 -3.73 -3.32 2.65
CA LEU A 76 -3.87 -3.87 1.31
C LEU A 76 -3.03 -3.00 0.38
N GLN A 77 -2.09 -3.60 -0.33
CA GLN A 77 -1.23 -2.93 -1.30
C GLN A 77 -1.55 -3.44 -2.70
N MET A 78 -1.64 -2.55 -3.65
CA MET A 78 -1.86 -2.89 -5.05
C MET A 78 -0.92 -2.12 -5.95
N LYS A 79 -0.23 -2.85 -6.85
CA LYS A 79 0.62 -2.27 -7.87
C LYS A 79 -0.17 -2.03 -9.14
N ALA A 80 0.17 -0.98 -9.87
CA ALA A 80 -0.39 -0.69 -11.18
C ALA A 80 0.60 0.11 -12.01
N ASP A 81 0.59 -0.10 -13.31
CA ASP A 81 1.42 0.66 -14.24
C ASP A 81 0.70 1.94 -14.65
N GLY A 82 1.43 3.05 -14.62
CA GLY A 82 0.89 4.32 -15.07
C GLY A 82 0.99 4.51 -16.59
N ALA A 83 0.22 5.46 -17.09
CA ALA A 83 0.28 5.87 -18.50
C ALA A 83 1.66 6.46 -18.86
N ASP A 84 2.39 6.94 -17.87
CA ASP A 84 3.76 7.47 -18.00
C ASP A 84 4.85 6.39 -18.02
N GLY A 85 4.47 5.12 -17.97
CA GLY A 85 5.39 3.98 -17.94
C GLY A 85 6.01 3.70 -16.59
N LYS A 86 5.66 4.45 -15.55
CA LYS A 86 6.16 4.21 -14.20
C LYS A 86 5.29 3.20 -13.47
N GLU A 87 5.90 2.47 -12.54
CA GLU A 87 5.16 1.60 -11.62
C GLU A 87 4.67 2.43 -10.44
N TYR A 88 3.42 2.20 -10.06
CA TYR A 88 2.82 2.80 -8.87
C TYR A 88 2.38 1.71 -7.91
N MET A 89 2.29 2.06 -6.63
CA MET A 89 1.72 1.18 -5.62
C MET A 89 0.84 2.03 -4.71
N VAL A 90 -0.37 1.56 -4.47
CA VAL A 90 -1.32 2.22 -3.57
C VAL A 90 -1.54 1.31 -2.37
N GLU A 91 -1.36 1.86 -1.17
CA GLU A 91 -1.58 1.15 0.08
C GLU A 91 -2.81 1.71 0.79
N PHE A 92 -3.67 0.80 1.22
CA PHE A 92 -4.86 1.11 2.02
C PHE A 92 -4.64 0.57 3.43
N ASP A 93 -4.79 1.42 4.43
CA ASP A 93 -4.46 1.10 5.82
C ASP A 93 -5.66 1.14 6.73
N ILE A 94 -5.66 0.24 7.71
CA ILE A 94 -6.56 0.24 8.84
C ILE A 94 -5.72 0.51 10.09
N PHE A 95 -6.10 1.53 10.84
CA PHE A 95 -5.41 1.90 12.07
C PHE A 95 -6.09 1.30 13.30
N GLY A 96 -5.34 1.17 14.38
CA GLY A 96 -5.85 0.76 15.67
C GLY A 96 -5.79 -0.73 15.90
N THR A 97 -6.81 -1.27 16.56
CA THR A 97 -6.86 -2.67 16.95
C THR A 97 -7.94 -3.48 16.21
N ASN A 98 -8.79 -2.81 15.46
CA ASN A 98 -9.88 -3.43 14.71
C ASN A 98 -9.35 -3.93 13.38
N ARG A 99 -8.77 -5.13 13.38
CA ARG A 99 -8.23 -5.74 12.17
C ARG A 99 -9.32 -5.96 11.13
N ARG A 100 -8.98 -5.63 9.90
CA ARG A 100 -9.88 -5.86 8.78
C ARG A 100 -9.49 -7.15 8.08
N LYS A 101 -10.49 -8.02 7.89
CA LYS A 101 -10.33 -9.16 6.99
C LYS A 101 -10.74 -8.69 5.60
N TRP A 102 -9.77 -8.51 4.72
CA TRP A 102 -10.03 -8.11 3.35
C TRP A 102 -10.77 -9.21 2.59
N SER A 103 -11.82 -8.84 1.87
CA SER A 103 -12.60 -9.76 1.06
C SER A 103 -12.26 -9.62 -0.42
N ASP A 104 -12.68 -10.60 -1.23
CA ASP A 104 -12.51 -10.51 -2.68
C ASP A 104 -13.25 -9.31 -3.26
N THR A 105 -14.41 -8.97 -2.70
CA THR A 105 -15.16 -7.77 -3.08
C THR A 105 -14.36 -6.50 -2.79
N ASP A 106 -13.71 -6.42 -1.63
CA ASP A 106 -12.83 -5.29 -1.29
C ASP A 106 -11.73 -5.13 -2.34
N VAL A 107 -11.08 -6.24 -2.70
CA VAL A 107 -9.99 -6.22 -3.68
C VAL A 107 -10.48 -5.72 -5.04
N ILE A 108 -11.63 -6.20 -5.50
CA ILE A 108 -12.20 -5.76 -6.79
C ILE A 108 -12.52 -4.27 -6.76
N MET A 109 -13.19 -3.80 -5.72
CA MET A 109 -13.59 -2.40 -5.59
C MET A 109 -12.37 -1.48 -5.50
N LEU A 110 -11.39 -1.85 -4.67
CA LEU A 110 -10.18 -1.04 -4.49
C LEU A 110 -9.29 -1.09 -5.73
N ARG A 111 -9.32 -2.18 -6.50
CA ARG A 111 -8.61 -2.24 -7.78
C ARG A 111 -9.12 -1.15 -8.73
N MET A 112 -10.42 -0.94 -8.78
CA MET A 112 -10.99 0.13 -9.61
C MET A 112 -10.53 1.51 -9.15
N VAL A 113 -10.46 1.73 -7.84
CA VAL A 113 -9.94 2.97 -7.27
C VAL A 113 -8.48 3.17 -7.65
N VAL A 114 -7.65 2.14 -7.50
CA VAL A 114 -6.22 2.19 -7.84
C VAL A 114 -6.02 2.54 -9.30
N LEU A 115 -6.72 1.87 -10.20
CA LEU A 115 -6.60 2.13 -11.64
C LEU A 115 -7.00 3.57 -11.98
N GLY A 116 -8.08 4.07 -11.38
CA GLY A 116 -8.54 5.44 -11.59
C GLY A 116 -7.54 6.47 -11.08
N VAL A 117 -7.02 6.27 -9.86
CA VAL A 117 -6.06 7.19 -9.24
C VAL A 117 -4.75 7.20 -10.01
N VAL A 118 -4.20 6.03 -10.32
CA VAL A 118 -2.93 5.91 -11.04
C VAL A 118 -3.06 6.50 -12.44
N ASN A 119 -4.16 6.25 -13.12
CA ASN A 119 -4.41 6.84 -14.44
C ASN A 119 -4.49 8.37 -14.38
N ALA A 120 -5.19 8.90 -13.37
CA ALA A 120 -5.31 10.35 -13.18
C ALA A 120 -3.95 11.01 -12.93
N ILE A 121 -3.14 10.42 -12.03
CA ILE A 121 -1.83 10.97 -11.69
C ILE A 121 -0.86 10.87 -12.86
N SER A 122 -0.77 9.71 -13.51
CA SER A 122 0.19 9.47 -14.58
C SER A 122 -0.23 10.10 -15.90
N GLY A 123 -1.53 10.25 -16.13
CA GLY A 123 -2.09 10.84 -17.34
C GLY A 123 -2.00 12.36 -17.39
N GLN A 124 -1.82 13.02 -16.25
CA GLN A 124 -1.71 14.49 -16.20
C GLN A 124 -0.51 15.03 -16.96
N LEU A 125 0.49 14.23 -17.21
CA LEU A 125 1.73 14.62 -17.89
C LEU A 125 1.67 14.43 -19.40
N THR A 126 0.57 13.93 -19.93
CA THR A 126 0.44 13.63 -21.37
C THR A 126 -0.35 14.66 -22.16
N ASP A 127 -0.85 15.67 -21.51
CA ASP A 127 -1.62 16.74 -22.17
C ASP A 127 -0.72 17.88 -22.66
#